data_eff29e868e5e8b0a1274d72513548ca9
#
_entry.id   eff29e868e5e8b0a1274d72513548ca9
#
_cell.length_a   1.000
_cell.length_b   1.000
_cell.length_c   1.000
_cell.angle_alpha   90.00
_cell.angle_beta   90.00
_cell.angle_gamma   90.00
#
_symmetry.space_group_name_H-M   'P 1'
#
loop_
_entity.id
_entity.type
_entity.pdbx_description
1 polymer ?
#
loop_
_entity_poly.entity_id
_entity_poly.type
_entity_poly.pdbx_seq_one_letter_code
_entity_poly.pdbx_strand_id
1 'polypeptide(L)'
;MRYAYRIAFLFTFFFSCAQNNEQHQISDEVVLARIGPEVITIQDFIRRAEYAIRPDFCRQDNYIHKKIVLNSLIGEKLTALEQVKYAIETEDDDLDSYFKGRKEQAMRQLFYAKEFYSKVTVPDKEANEAFKLAGRRVKLKFLNLPDMEIVNKIKQLDSSGVSLDSIYQVLWSGEAPSKEMTWFDRENQELHDAVFSQNIKKGQMLGPFRTDDDTFMLLKITGWTDKIEITESDRELLWRDVQERLKEKKAKKEYLSWVSGLMQGKEMNLNSDVFYDYAEKASEYFFKMDSIKKNMLNQALWDDIEFDTNSFNVDNEVDKNATILNYNGDSWTVEDLNDQLRFHPLVFRKRKMSRGEFPEQLRLAIADLIRDIEITKQCYSKGYDTHWSVELNTAMWKGSSNSKKYLSRLRSKNKKIENQEQWLTFMNPKIDSLQEAYSNDIEINMDAFEKIKLTSTDMMVIQRGVPYPILVPSFPILTSDNRLDYGKSIN
;
A
#
# COMPACT_ATOMS: atom_id res chain seq x y z
N MET A 1 -74.38 -34.30 20.52
CA MET A 1 -73.28 -34.98 19.81
C MET A 1 -72.55 -33.97 19.01
N ARG A 2 -71.22 -33.82 19.22
CA ARG A 2 -70.40 -32.60 18.95
C ARG A 2 -69.95 -32.60 17.49
N TYR A 3 -70.24 -31.53 16.77
CA TYR A 3 -69.71 -31.23 15.46
C TYR A 3 -68.37 -30.44 15.69
N ALA A 4 -67.23 -30.99 15.17
CA ALA A 4 -65.97 -30.33 15.14
C ALA A 4 -65.73 -29.70 13.76
N TYR A 5 -65.76 -28.38 13.67
CA TYR A 5 -65.37 -27.63 12.49
C TYR A 5 -63.84 -27.56 12.44
N ARG A 6 -63.27 -28.15 11.37
CA ARG A 6 -61.87 -27.93 10.99
C ARG A 6 -61.79 -26.69 10.10
N ILE A 7 -61.25 -25.61 10.63
CA ILE A 7 -60.87 -24.43 9.85
C ILE A 7 -59.49 -24.70 9.29
N ALA A 8 -59.40 -24.84 7.95
CA ALA A 8 -58.15 -24.91 7.22
C ALA A 8 -57.66 -23.47 7.02
N PHE A 9 -56.56 -23.10 7.71
CA PHE A 9 -55.84 -21.84 7.48
C PHE A 9 -54.94 -22.01 6.25
N LEU A 10 -55.34 -21.42 5.12
CA LEU A 10 -54.51 -21.28 3.95
C LEU A 10 -53.45 -20.19 4.23
N PHE A 11 -52.23 -20.60 4.55
CA PHE A 11 -51.07 -19.69 4.57
C PHE A 11 -50.64 -19.46 3.11
N THR A 12 -51.07 -18.34 2.54
CA THR A 12 -50.48 -17.79 1.33
C THR A 12 -49.12 -17.18 1.69
N PHE A 13 -48.04 -17.92 1.40
CA PHE A 13 -46.71 -17.37 1.39
C PHE A 13 -46.57 -16.36 0.23
N PHE A 14 -46.72 -15.10 0.54
CA PHE A 14 -46.16 -14.03 -0.29
C PHE A 14 -44.66 -14.12 -0.22
N PHE A 15 -44.00 -14.71 -1.21
CA PHE A 15 -42.61 -14.46 -1.51
C PHE A 15 -42.51 -13.00 -1.99
N SER A 16 -42.37 -12.10 -1.05
CA SER A 16 -41.82 -10.77 -1.32
C SER A 16 -40.33 -10.98 -1.64
N CYS A 17 -39.97 -10.92 -2.91
CA CYS A 17 -38.61 -10.62 -3.32
C CYS A 17 -38.31 -9.18 -2.87
N ALA A 18 -37.98 -9.02 -1.60
CA ALA A 18 -37.22 -7.88 -1.17
C ALA A 18 -35.82 -8.07 -1.77
N GLN A 19 -35.57 -7.43 -2.89
CA GLN A 19 -34.23 -7.06 -3.25
C GLN A 19 -33.69 -6.25 -2.06
N ASN A 20 -32.86 -6.89 -1.23
CA ASN A 20 -32.04 -6.20 -0.28
C ASN A 20 -31.06 -5.34 -1.08
N ASN A 21 -31.47 -4.14 -1.42
CA ASN A 21 -30.59 -3.02 -1.59
C ASN A 21 -30.03 -2.71 -0.18
N GLU A 22 -29.11 -3.53 0.28
CA GLU A 22 -28.16 -3.10 1.29
C GLU A 22 -27.23 -2.07 0.62
N GLN A 23 -27.72 -0.88 0.41
CA GLN A 23 -26.89 0.30 0.51
C GLN A 23 -26.38 0.26 1.96
N HIS A 24 -25.15 -0.26 2.14
CA HIS A 24 -24.45 -0.15 3.40
C HIS A 24 -24.25 1.35 3.66
N GLN A 25 -25.22 1.96 4.32
CA GLN A 25 -25.02 3.28 4.92
C GLN A 25 -23.85 3.13 5.88
N ILE A 26 -22.80 3.92 5.63
CA ILE A 26 -21.66 4.02 6.55
C ILE A 26 -22.25 4.40 7.91
N SER A 27 -22.09 3.54 8.92
CA SER A 27 -22.61 3.84 10.25
C SER A 27 -21.91 5.10 10.79
N ASP A 28 -22.60 5.92 11.53
CA ASP A 28 -22.04 7.15 12.08
C ASP A 28 -20.83 6.89 13.01
N GLU A 29 -20.73 5.71 13.59
CA GLU A 29 -19.57 5.26 14.37
C GLU A 29 -18.27 5.15 13.54
N VAL A 30 -18.37 4.96 12.24
CA VAL A 30 -17.22 4.85 11.32
C VAL A 30 -16.82 6.22 10.77
N VAL A 31 -17.72 7.22 10.82
CA VAL A 31 -17.50 8.58 10.32
C VAL A 31 -16.74 9.40 11.34
N LEU A 32 -15.59 9.94 10.94
CA LEU A 32 -14.78 10.84 11.74
C LEU A 32 -15.14 12.30 11.48
N ALA A 33 -15.38 12.67 10.22
CA ALA A 33 -15.87 13.99 9.86
C ALA A 33 -16.76 13.93 8.62
N ARG A 34 -17.78 14.80 8.57
CA ARG A 34 -18.59 15.10 7.38
C ARG A 34 -18.31 16.53 6.95
N ILE A 35 -18.18 16.75 5.66
CA ILE A 35 -17.97 18.06 5.07
C ILE A 35 -18.92 18.18 3.87
N GLY A 36 -20.15 18.64 4.10
CA GLY A 36 -21.20 18.55 3.10
C GLY A 36 -21.42 17.12 2.61
N PRO A 37 -21.26 16.84 1.30
CA PRO A 37 -21.40 15.49 0.75
C PRO A 37 -20.16 14.58 0.98
N GLU A 38 -19.04 15.17 1.39
CA GLU A 38 -17.78 14.46 1.59
C GLU A 38 -17.67 13.87 3.00
N VAL A 39 -17.01 12.72 3.10
CA VAL A 39 -16.82 12.01 4.36
C VAL A 39 -15.33 11.69 4.56
N ILE A 40 -14.88 11.76 5.79
CA ILE A 40 -13.61 11.20 6.26
C ILE A 40 -13.96 10.13 7.27
N THR A 41 -13.62 8.87 6.99
CA THR A 41 -13.80 7.78 7.94
C THR A 41 -12.63 7.70 8.92
N ILE A 42 -12.82 7.00 10.05
CA ILE A 42 -11.72 6.67 10.97
C ILE A 42 -10.60 5.93 10.21
N GLN A 43 -10.97 5.02 9.30
CA GLN A 43 -10.02 4.26 8.53
C GLN A 43 -9.24 5.11 7.52
N ASP A 44 -9.91 6.07 6.86
CA ASP A 44 -9.24 7.02 5.96
C ASP A 44 -8.25 7.89 6.72
N PHE A 45 -8.64 8.38 7.90
CA PHE A 45 -7.75 9.14 8.76
C PHE A 45 -6.50 8.34 9.13
N ILE A 46 -6.67 7.11 9.64
CA ILE A 46 -5.54 6.25 10.01
C ILE A 46 -4.64 5.97 8.80
N ARG A 47 -5.23 5.62 7.65
CA ARG A 47 -4.47 5.36 6.42
C ARG A 47 -3.67 6.59 5.97
N ARG A 48 -4.29 7.77 5.95
CA ARG A 48 -3.63 9.03 5.57
C ARG A 48 -2.57 9.45 6.58
N ALA A 49 -2.75 9.13 7.85
CA ALA A 49 -1.78 9.40 8.91
C ALA A 49 -0.59 8.42 8.89
N GLU A 50 -0.78 7.15 8.54
CA GLU A 50 0.26 6.13 8.65
C GLU A 50 0.97 5.82 7.32
N TYR A 51 0.30 5.99 6.16
CA TYR A 51 0.84 5.61 4.85
C TYR A 51 1.21 6.79 3.95
N ALA A 52 1.04 8.04 4.41
CA ALA A 52 1.52 9.23 3.72
C ALA A 52 2.70 9.86 4.46
N ILE A 53 3.65 10.42 3.71
CA ILE A 53 4.77 11.18 4.29
C ILE A 53 4.23 12.50 4.85
N ARG A 54 4.39 12.72 6.15
CA ARG A 54 3.94 13.92 6.85
C ARG A 54 5.10 14.83 7.22
N PRO A 55 4.90 16.16 7.15
CA PRO A 55 5.87 17.12 7.65
C PRO A 55 6.15 16.97 9.15
N ASP A 56 7.31 17.45 9.60
CA ASP A 56 7.73 17.29 11.00
C ASP A 56 6.76 17.90 12.01
N PHE A 57 6.07 18.99 11.64
CA PHE A 57 5.08 19.66 12.52
C PHE A 57 3.81 18.84 12.80
N CYS A 58 3.58 17.73 12.10
CA CYS A 58 2.45 16.82 12.34
C CYS A 58 2.80 15.33 12.24
N ARG A 59 4.10 14.98 12.36
CA ARG A 59 4.58 13.60 12.17
C ARG A 59 4.33 12.68 13.34
N GLN A 60 4.38 13.20 14.59
CA GLN A 60 4.30 12.37 15.79
C GLN A 60 2.87 11.88 16.08
N ASP A 61 2.75 10.82 16.86
CA ASP A 61 1.47 10.32 17.38
C ASP A 61 1.14 11.01 18.73
N ASN A 62 0.98 12.33 18.71
CA ASN A 62 0.45 13.08 19.84
C ASN A 62 -0.86 13.76 19.47
N TYR A 63 -1.59 14.22 20.47
CA TYR A 63 -2.92 14.78 20.29
C TYR A 63 -2.95 16.00 19.36
N ILE A 64 -1.97 16.90 19.49
CA ILE A 64 -1.84 18.11 18.65
C ILE A 64 -1.58 17.73 17.20
N HIS A 65 -0.61 16.84 16.94
CA HIS A 65 -0.28 16.41 15.59
C HIS A 65 -1.43 15.67 14.91
N LYS A 66 -2.16 14.81 15.65
CA LYS A 66 -3.37 14.17 15.12
C LYS A 66 -4.45 15.19 14.74
N LYS A 67 -4.63 16.27 15.54
CA LYS A 67 -5.56 17.36 15.21
C LYS A 67 -5.15 18.11 13.93
N ILE A 68 -3.86 18.41 13.76
CA ILE A 68 -3.35 19.04 12.53
C ILE A 68 -3.60 18.13 11.33
N VAL A 69 -3.41 16.81 11.47
CA VAL A 69 -3.69 15.85 10.40
C VAL A 69 -5.17 15.89 10.02
N LEU A 70 -6.08 15.80 10.98
CA LEU A 70 -7.52 15.86 10.69
C LEU A 70 -7.91 17.20 10.06
N ASN A 71 -7.37 18.29 10.59
CA ASN A 71 -7.62 19.64 10.09
C ASN A 71 -7.14 19.81 8.64
N SER A 72 -5.98 19.25 8.30
CA SER A 72 -5.47 19.23 6.92
C SER A 72 -6.34 18.39 5.98
N LEU A 73 -6.85 17.24 6.43
CA LEU A 73 -7.77 16.42 5.63
C LEU A 73 -9.13 17.10 5.41
N ILE A 74 -9.65 17.80 6.43
CA ILE A 74 -10.86 18.64 6.26
C ILE A 74 -10.59 19.77 5.27
N GLY A 75 -9.44 20.44 5.38
CA GLY A 75 -9.00 21.45 4.42
C GLY A 75 -8.88 20.92 2.98
N GLU A 76 -8.41 19.68 2.78
CA GLU A 76 -8.38 19.01 1.48
C GLU A 76 -9.79 18.86 0.90
N LYS A 77 -10.76 18.43 1.71
CA LYS A 77 -12.16 18.32 1.28
C LYS A 77 -12.76 19.68 0.93
N LEU A 78 -12.53 20.70 1.74
CA LEU A 78 -13.00 22.06 1.48
C LEU A 78 -12.43 22.64 0.18
N THR A 79 -11.13 22.52 -0.03
CA THR A 79 -10.48 22.98 -1.27
C THR A 79 -10.92 22.20 -2.50
N ALA A 80 -11.23 20.91 -2.36
CA ALA A 80 -11.82 20.09 -3.41
C ALA A 80 -13.22 20.57 -3.79
N LEU A 81 -14.08 20.88 -2.80
CA LEU A 81 -15.41 21.42 -3.03
C LEU A 81 -15.35 22.79 -3.73
N GLU A 82 -14.42 23.65 -3.33
CA GLU A 82 -14.19 24.92 -4.03
C GLU A 82 -13.73 24.71 -5.47
N GLN A 83 -12.86 23.73 -5.74
CA GLN A 83 -12.45 23.42 -7.10
C GLN A 83 -13.64 23.02 -7.98
N VAL A 84 -14.53 22.17 -7.49
CA VAL A 84 -15.72 21.73 -8.25
C VAL A 84 -16.63 22.91 -8.62
N LYS A 85 -16.78 23.91 -7.75
CA LYS A 85 -17.58 25.13 -8.05
C LYS A 85 -17.01 25.95 -9.22
N TYR A 86 -15.71 25.87 -9.46
CA TYR A 86 -15.02 26.64 -10.50
C TYR A 86 -14.65 25.82 -11.73
N ALA A 87 -14.83 24.50 -11.68
CA ALA A 87 -14.51 23.65 -12.81
C ALA A 87 -15.54 23.84 -13.93
N ILE A 88 -15.08 24.29 -15.09
CA ILE A 88 -15.72 23.98 -16.35
C ILE A 88 -15.43 22.49 -16.55
N GLU A 89 -16.45 21.66 -16.71
CA GLU A 89 -16.29 20.24 -17.03
C GLU A 89 -15.46 20.12 -18.32
N THR A 90 -14.19 19.86 -18.17
CA THR A 90 -13.34 19.35 -19.24
C THR A 90 -13.20 17.87 -18.99
N GLU A 91 -13.70 17.04 -19.88
CA GLU A 91 -13.38 15.62 -19.90
C GLU A 91 -11.86 15.50 -19.97
N ASP A 92 -11.27 14.84 -18.97
CA ASP A 92 -9.84 14.59 -18.87
C ASP A 92 -9.67 13.07 -18.82
N ASP A 93 -9.59 12.45 -20.00
CA ASP A 93 -9.52 11.00 -20.18
C ASP A 93 -8.37 10.37 -19.40
N ASP A 94 -7.26 11.09 -19.22
CA ASP A 94 -6.10 10.61 -18.47
C ASP A 94 -6.41 10.52 -16.96
N LEU A 95 -7.17 11.49 -16.42
CA LEU A 95 -7.61 11.45 -15.02
C LEU A 95 -8.64 10.35 -14.76
N ASP A 96 -9.55 10.12 -15.69
CA ASP A 96 -10.55 9.04 -15.54
C ASP A 96 -9.87 7.66 -15.57
N SER A 97 -8.90 7.49 -16.44
CA SER A 97 -8.06 6.28 -16.49
C SER A 97 -7.29 6.09 -15.17
N TYR A 98 -6.70 7.16 -14.64
CA TYR A 98 -6.01 7.13 -13.34
C TYR A 98 -6.95 6.71 -12.20
N PHE A 99 -8.15 7.29 -12.09
CA PHE A 99 -9.12 6.93 -11.05
C PHE A 99 -9.66 5.51 -11.21
N LYS A 100 -9.83 5.04 -12.45
CA LYS A 100 -10.17 3.65 -12.74
C LYS A 100 -9.09 2.71 -12.17
N GLY A 101 -7.82 2.99 -12.41
CA GLY A 101 -6.72 2.20 -11.87
C GLY A 101 -6.69 2.16 -10.34
N ARG A 102 -6.96 3.30 -9.67
CA ARG A 102 -7.07 3.37 -8.21
C ARG A 102 -8.26 2.57 -7.68
N LYS A 103 -9.40 2.66 -8.35
CA LYS A 103 -10.59 1.85 -8.05
C LYS A 103 -10.30 0.35 -8.14
N GLU A 104 -9.71 -0.08 -9.24
CA GLU A 104 -9.39 -1.49 -9.48
C GLU A 104 -8.34 -2.03 -8.49
N GLN A 105 -7.39 -1.20 -8.07
CA GLN A 105 -6.47 -1.55 -7.00
C GLN A 105 -7.19 -1.73 -5.66
N ALA A 106 -8.12 -0.84 -5.31
CA ALA A 106 -8.94 -0.98 -4.10
C ALA A 106 -9.81 -2.24 -4.15
N MET A 107 -10.34 -2.58 -5.33
CA MET A 107 -11.08 -3.84 -5.53
C MET A 107 -10.20 -5.06 -5.26
N ARG A 108 -8.96 -5.10 -5.76
CA ARG A 108 -8.03 -6.21 -5.52
C ARG A 108 -7.61 -6.30 -4.05
N GLN A 109 -7.43 -5.17 -3.36
CA GLN A 109 -7.20 -5.15 -1.90
C GLN A 109 -8.40 -5.74 -1.14
N LEU A 110 -9.62 -5.32 -1.48
CA LEU A 110 -10.84 -5.83 -0.89
C LEU A 110 -11.03 -7.33 -1.16
N PHE A 111 -10.74 -7.76 -2.38
CA PHE A 111 -10.79 -9.17 -2.78
C PHE A 111 -9.85 -10.01 -1.91
N TYR A 112 -8.59 -9.61 -1.77
CA TYR A 112 -7.64 -10.30 -0.89
C TYR A 112 -8.13 -10.33 0.57
N ALA A 113 -8.61 -9.20 1.08
CA ALA A 113 -9.09 -9.10 2.44
C ALA A 113 -10.31 -10.01 2.71
N LYS A 114 -11.30 -10.02 1.81
CA LYS A 114 -12.55 -10.79 1.99
C LYS A 114 -12.42 -12.27 1.64
N GLU A 115 -11.68 -12.60 0.57
CA GLU A 115 -11.65 -13.97 0.07
C GLU A 115 -10.59 -14.84 0.73
N PHE A 116 -9.53 -14.22 1.27
CA PHE A 116 -8.41 -14.94 1.87
C PHE A 116 -8.18 -14.52 3.32
N TYR A 117 -7.82 -13.26 3.57
CA TYR A 117 -7.40 -12.85 4.91
C TYR A 117 -8.48 -13.05 5.98
N SER A 118 -9.73 -12.66 5.72
CA SER A 118 -10.83 -12.80 6.70
C SER A 118 -11.20 -14.27 7.00
N LYS A 119 -10.96 -15.17 6.04
CA LYS A 119 -11.33 -16.60 6.14
C LYS A 119 -10.29 -17.44 6.90
N VAL A 120 -9.08 -16.92 7.05
CA VAL A 120 -8.02 -17.64 7.74
C VAL A 120 -8.21 -17.58 9.25
N THR A 121 -8.10 -18.73 9.89
CA THR A 121 -8.04 -18.85 11.34
C THR A 121 -6.64 -19.36 11.75
N VAL A 122 -6.13 -18.83 12.86
CA VAL A 122 -4.89 -19.29 13.46
C VAL A 122 -5.23 -20.14 14.69
N PRO A 123 -4.88 -21.44 14.71
CA PRO A 123 -5.12 -22.29 15.88
C PRO A 123 -4.32 -21.76 17.09
N ASP A 124 -4.93 -21.79 18.27
CA ASP A 124 -4.30 -21.32 19.51
C ASP A 124 -2.97 -22.02 19.81
N LYS A 125 -2.86 -23.30 19.50
CA LYS A 125 -1.61 -24.05 19.64
C LYS A 125 -0.48 -23.43 18.85
N GLU A 126 -0.73 -23.11 17.58
CA GLU A 126 0.26 -22.51 16.68
C GLU A 126 0.63 -21.08 17.14
N ALA A 127 -0.37 -20.29 17.52
CA ALA A 127 -0.15 -18.96 18.07
C ALA A 127 0.67 -18.99 19.35
N ASN A 128 0.38 -19.92 20.28
CA ASN A 128 1.14 -20.08 21.51
C ASN A 128 2.59 -20.55 21.27
N GLU A 129 2.83 -21.42 20.30
CA GLU A 129 4.18 -21.86 19.92
C GLU A 129 5.00 -20.69 19.36
N ALA A 130 4.42 -19.89 18.49
CA ALA A 130 5.05 -18.69 17.93
C ALA A 130 5.27 -17.62 19.01
N PHE A 131 4.30 -17.42 19.90
CA PHE A 131 4.39 -16.43 20.98
C PHE A 131 5.58 -16.70 21.93
N LYS A 132 5.88 -17.96 22.22
CA LYS A 132 7.07 -18.34 23.02
C LYS A 132 8.38 -17.88 22.39
N LEU A 133 8.42 -17.72 21.07
CA LEU A 133 9.59 -17.30 20.32
C LEU A 133 9.62 -15.78 20.08
N ALA A 134 8.46 -15.15 20.09
CA ALA A 134 8.29 -13.74 19.76
C ALA A 134 8.96 -12.78 20.76
N GLY A 135 9.18 -13.20 22.01
CA GLY A 135 9.94 -12.44 23.00
C GLY A 135 11.45 -12.45 22.78
N ARG A 136 11.97 -13.23 21.83
CA ARG A 136 13.41 -13.32 21.57
C ARG A 136 13.95 -12.07 20.89
N ARG A 137 15.14 -11.67 21.33
CA ARG A 137 16.01 -10.73 20.61
C ARG A 137 17.21 -11.51 20.11
N VAL A 138 17.23 -11.78 18.81
CA VAL A 138 18.25 -12.61 18.18
C VAL A 138 19.39 -11.73 17.69
N LYS A 139 20.60 -12.00 18.21
CA LYS A 139 21.83 -11.33 17.76
C LYS A 139 22.42 -12.13 16.61
N LEU A 140 22.70 -11.46 15.51
CA LEU A 140 23.22 -12.09 14.31
C LEU A 140 24.27 -11.22 13.63
N LYS A 141 25.16 -11.85 12.88
CA LYS A 141 26.01 -11.22 11.88
C LYS A 141 25.50 -11.61 10.50
N PHE A 142 25.70 -10.73 9.50
CA PHE A 142 25.19 -10.99 8.17
C PHE A 142 26.16 -10.58 7.06
N LEU A 143 25.99 -11.22 5.89
CA LEU A 143 26.69 -10.89 4.65
C LEU A 143 25.66 -10.74 3.54
N ASN A 144 25.82 -9.68 2.73
CA ASN A 144 25.12 -9.52 1.47
C ASN A 144 26.06 -9.90 0.33
N LEU A 145 25.66 -10.88 -0.48
CA LEU A 145 26.50 -11.55 -1.47
C LEU A 145 25.87 -11.41 -2.85
N PRO A 146 26.66 -11.08 -3.88
CA PRO A 146 26.10 -10.83 -5.22
C PRO A 146 25.57 -12.09 -5.91
N ASP A 147 26.14 -13.26 -5.65
CA ASP A 147 25.84 -14.49 -6.36
C ASP A 147 25.95 -15.76 -5.51
N MET A 148 25.42 -16.86 -6.05
CA MET A 148 25.42 -18.17 -5.39
C MET A 148 26.80 -18.86 -5.34
N GLU A 149 27.72 -18.50 -6.21
CA GLU A 149 29.07 -19.08 -6.19
C GLU A 149 29.80 -18.63 -4.92
N ILE A 150 29.75 -17.33 -4.63
CA ILE A 150 30.34 -16.76 -3.41
C ILE A 150 29.60 -17.29 -2.16
N VAL A 151 28.27 -17.41 -2.19
CA VAL A 151 27.49 -18.05 -1.12
C VAL A 151 28.03 -19.44 -0.78
N ASN A 152 28.21 -20.28 -1.79
CA ASN A 152 28.69 -21.66 -1.62
C ASN A 152 30.12 -21.70 -1.06
N LYS A 153 31.01 -20.83 -1.51
CA LYS A 153 32.38 -20.69 -0.99
C LYS A 153 32.36 -20.33 0.50
N ILE A 154 31.53 -19.35 0.89
CA ILE A 154 31.44 -18.91 2.28
C ILE A 154 30.87 -20.01 3.16
N LYS A 155 29.84 -20.75 2.73
CA LYS A 155 29.31 -21.90 3.46
C LYS A 155 30.34 -23.01 3.66
N GLN A 156 31.19 -23.27 2.69
CA GLN A 156 32.29 -24.22 2.81
C GLN A 156 33.32 -23.77 3.85
N LEU A 157 33.72 -22.50 3.81
CA LEU A 157 34.65 -21.93 4.78
C LEU A 157 34.09 -21.96 6.21
N ASP A 158 32.81 -21.59 6.38
CA ASP A 158 32.13 -21.66 7.68
C ASP A 158 32.06 -23.12 8.21
N SER A 159 31.74 -24.08 7.36
CA SER A 159 31.72 -25.50 7.72
C SER A 159 33.10 -26.06 8.09
N SER A 160 34.16 -25.46 7.54
CA SER A 160 35.56 -25.77 7.90
C SER A 160 36.04 -25.05 9.17
N GLY A 161 35.14 -24.30 9.85
CA GLY A 161 35.43 -23.64 11.12
C GLY A 161 36.03 -22.24 10.99
N VAL A 162 36.11 -21.66 9.78
CA VAL A 162 36.56 -20.28 9.59
C VAL A 162 35.47 -19.32 10.10
N SER A 163 35.87 -18.35 10.93
CA SER A 163 34.91 -17.40 11.48
C SER A 163 34.37 -16.45 10.41
N LEU A 164 33.12 -15.99 10.58
CA LEU A 164 32.50 -15.03 9.64
C LEU A 164 33.27 -13.71 9.58
N ASP A 165 33.87 -13.28 10.71
CA ASP A 165 34.72 -12.09 10.77
C ASP A 165 36.02 -12.25 9.96
N SER A 166 36.65 -13.44 10.05
CA SER A 166 37.83 -13.73 9.24
C SER A 166 37.52 -13.75 7.75
N ILE A 167 36.35 -14.29 7.37
CA ILE A 167 35.89 -14.27 5.97
C ILE A 167 35.64 -12.82 5.54
N TYR A 168 34.96 -12.05 6.35
CA TYR A 168 34.63 -10.65 6.06
C TYR A 168 35.90 -9.80 5.93
N GLN A 169 36.86 -9.97 6.85
CA GLN A 169 38.13 -9.27 6.84
C GLN A 169 38.91 -9.44 5.54
N VAL A 170 38.85 -10.65 4.98
CA VAL A 170 39.52 -10.97 3.70
C VAL A 170 38.81 -10.33 2.50
N LEU A 171 37.46 -10.30 2.50
CA LEU A 171 36.68 -9.86 1.36
C LEU A 171 36.46 -8.34 1.34
N TRP A 172 36.23 -7.71 2.49
CA TRP A 172 35.81 -6.30 2.59
C TRP A 172 36.59 -5.43 3.57
N SER A 173 37.48 -6.02 4.34
CA SER A 173 38.18 -5.40 5.47
C SER A 173 37.26 -4.97 6.62
N GLY A 174 37.63 -5.27 7.85
CA GLY A 174 36.84 -4.98 9.05
C GLY A 174 36.10 -6.17 9.63
N GLU A 175 35.10 -5.93 10.44
CA GLU A 175 34.26 -6.96 11.07
C GLU A 175 32.94 -7.13 10.32
N ALA A 176 32.41 -8.36 10.32
CA ALA A 176 31.12 -8.64 9.75
C ALA A 176 30.01 -7.80 10.43
N PRO A 177 29.14 -7.12 9.68
CA PRO A 177 28.08 -6.30 10.24
C PRO A 177 27.18 -7.15 11.14
N SER A 178 26.77 -6.57 12.28
CA SER A 178 25.92 -7.20 13.26
C SER A 178 24.56 -6.48 13.36
N LYS A 179 23.53 -7.24 13.66
CA LYS A 179 22.17 -6.74 13.91
C LYS A 179 21.53 -7.52 15.05
N GLU A 180 20.72 -6.84 15.85
CA GLU A 180 19.75 -7.48 16.73
C GLU A 180 18.40 -7.50 16.00
N MET A 181 17.77 -8.66 15.94
CA MET A 181 16.48 -8.86 15.28
C MET A 181 15.43 -9.23 16.31
N THR A 182 14.29 -8.55 16.25
CA THR A 182 13.11 -8.79 17.09
C THR A 182 11.96 -9.33 16.25
N TRP A 183 10.94 -9.88 16.91
CA TRP A 183 9.74 -10.38 16.21
C TRP A 183 9.03 -9.30 15.39
N PHE A 184 9.06 -8.05 15.83
CA PHE A 184 8.39 -6.95 15.16
C PHE A 184 9.10 -6.46 13.89
N ASP A 185 10.34 -6.90 13.64
CA ASP A 185 11.07 -6.52 12.42
C ASP A 185 10.34 -7.06 11.17
N ARG A 186 10.06 -6.17 10.24
CA ARG A 186 9.36 -6.48 8.97
C ARG A 186 10.35 -6.90 7.89
N GLU A 187 11.09 -7.97 8.15
CA GLU A 187 12.01 -8.61 7.21
C GLU A 187 11.26 -9.54 6.25
N ASN A 188 12.00 -10.07 5.26
CA ASN A 188 11.50 -11.15 4.41
C ASN A 188 10.92 -12.29 5.27
N GLN A 189 9.75 -12.82 4.90
CA GLN A 189 9.04 -13.83 5.69
C GLN A 189 9.88 -15.11 5.90
N GLU A 190 10.60 -15.55 4.86
CA GLU A 190 11.45 -16.75 4.94
C GLU A 190 12.60 -16.56 5.94
N LEU A 191 13.22 -15.38 5.92
CA LEU A 191 14.26 -15.00 6.85
C LEU A 191 13.72 -14.94 8.29
N HIS A 192 12.57 -14.29 8.47
CA HIS A 192 11.92 -14.18 9.77
C HIS A 192 11.58 -15.57 10.34
N ASP A 193 10.99 -16.45 9.52
CA ASP A 193 10.64 -17.82 9.93
C ASP A 193 11.88 -18.64 10.35
N ALA A 194 12.98 -18.44 9.64
CA ALA A 194 14.23 -19.15 9.96
C ALA A 194 14.85 -18.65 11.28
N VAL A 195 14.82 -17.33 11.52
CA VAL A 195 15.39 -16.73 12.74
C VAL A 195 14.53 -17.03 13.97
N PHE A 196 13.20 -17.00 13.84
CA PHE A 196 12.26 -17.31 14.93
C PHE A 196 11.79 -18.76 14.90
N SER A 197 12.69 -19.69 14.56
CA SER A 197 12.47 -21.13 14.65
C SER A 197 12.81 -21.64 16.07
N GLN A 198 12.14 -22.73 16.49
CA GLN A 198 12.45 -23.41 17.75
C GLN A 198 13.85 -24.05 17.77
N ASN A 199 14.39 -24.36 16.57
CA ASN A 199 15.59 -25.18 16.41
C ASN A 199 16.86 -24.37 16.11
N ILE A 200 16.86 -23.03 16.28
CA ILE A 200 18.06 -22.23 16.06
C ILE A 200 19.15 -22.58 17.06
N LYS A 201 20.41 -22.56 16.59
CA LYS A 201 21.60 -22.82 17.42
C LYS A 201 22.58 -21.67 17.32
N LYS A 202 23.26 -21.36 18.42
CA LYS A 202 24.38 -20.42 18.41
C LYS A 202 25.47 -20.94 17.46
N GLY A 203 25.99 -20.08 16.60
CA GLY A 203 26.95 -20.43 15.57
C GLY A 203 26.34 -20.97 14.27
N GLN A 204 25.03 -21.20 14.21
CA GLN A 204 24.36 -21.69 13.01
C GLN A 204 24.34 -20.61 11.91
N MET A 205 24.65 -21.02 10.67
CA MET A 205 24.44 -20.21 9.48
C MET A 205 23.06 -20.49 8.88
N LEU A 206 22.33 -19.45 8.58
CA LEU A 206 21.00 -19.47 7.96
C LEU A 206 21.06 -18.83 6.57
N GLY A 207 20.18 -19.26 5.67
CA GLY A 207 20.08 -18.78 4.31
C GLY A 207 20.77 -19.70 3.29
N PRO A 208 20.99 -19.27 2.02
CA PRO A 208 20.86 -17.90 1.56
C PRO A 208 19.41 -17.44 1.45
N PHE A 209 19.14 -16.20 1.82
CA PHE A 209 17.86 -15.54 1.60
C PHE A 209 18.02 -14.57 0.43
N ARG A 210 17.13 -14.65 -0.56
CA ARG A 210 17.15 -13.70 -1.67
C ARG A 210 16.65 -12.35 -1.19
N THR A 211 17.37 -11.29 -1.51
CA THR A 211 17.00 -9.90 -1.19
C THR A 211 16.24 -9.25 -2.35
N ASP A 212 15.61 -8.11 -2.10
CA ASP A 212 14.90 -7.34 -3.14
C ASP A 212 15.84 -6.82 -4.26
N ASP A 213 17.15 -6.73 -3.98
CA ASP A 213 18.17 -6.29 -4.95
C ASP A 213 18.81 -7.47 -5.74
N ASP A 214 18.16 -8.64 -5.73
CA ASP A 214 18.66 -9.88 -6.37
C ASP A 214 20.01 -10.38 -5.82
N THR A 215 20.40 -9.94 -4.63
CA THR A 215 21.55 -10.45 -3.91
C THR A 215 21.11 -11.51 -2.89
N PHE A 216 22.07 -12.14 -2.25
CA PHE A 216 21.82 -13.21 -1.28
C PHE A 216 22.33 -12.79 0.08
N MET A 217 21.50 -12.99 1.10
CA MET A 217 21.87 -12.74 2.49
C MET A 217 22.16 -14.04 3.21
N LEU A 218 23.33 -14.15 3.82
CA LEU A 218 23.65 -15.17 4.81
C LEU A 218 23.65 -14.56 6.20
N LEU A 219 23.05 -15.27 7.15
CA LEU A 219 22.99 -14.87 8.57
C LEU A 219 23.76 -15.89 9.43
N LYS A 220 24.51 -15.42 10.40
CA LYS A 220 25.08 -16.26 11.44
C LYS A 220 24.53 -15.88 12.80
N ILE A 221 23.88 -16.83 13.47
CA ILE A 221 23.34 -16.62 14.81
C ILE A 221 24.50 -16.52 15.80
N THR A 222 24.65 -15.38 16.46
CA THR A 222 25.69 -15.20 17.50
C THR A 222 25.14 -15.47 18.89
N GLY A 223 23.82 -15.42 19.08
CA GLY A 223 23.10 -15.73 20.31
C GLY A 223 21.73 -15.08 20.33
N TRP A 224 21.05 -15.21 21.43
CA TRP A 224 19.78 -14.49 21.69
C TRP A 224 19.58 -14.26 23.16
N THR A 225 18.68 -13.34 23.49
CA THR A 225 18.15 -13.10 24.82
C THR A 225 16.65 -13.17 24.76
N ASP A 226 16.02 -13.82 25.72
CA ASP A 226 14.56 -13.83 25.84
C ASP A 226 14.17 -12.60 26.69
N LYS A 227 13.34 -11.72 26.11
CA LYS A 227 12.77 -10.58 26.84
C LYS A 227 11.59 -11.10 27.66
N ILE A 228 11.63 -10.89 28.96
CA ILE A 228 10.46 -11.08 29.82
C ILE A 228 9.58 -9.84 29.60
N GLU A 229 8.32 -10.05 29.18
CA GLU A 229 7.36 -8.96 29.08
C GLU A 229 7.13 -8.37 30.45
N ILE A 230 7.26 -7.04 30.52
CA ILE A 230 7.23 -6.32 31.79
C ILE A 230 5.80 -5.86 32.10
N THR A 231 4.97 -5.65 31.07
CA THR A 231 3.59 -5.16 31.22
C THR A 231 2.59 -6.05 30.49
N GLU A 232 1.34 -6.08 31.00
CA GLU A 232 0.23 -6.78 30.33
C GLU A 232 -0.04 -6.19 28.94
N SER A 233 0.09 -4.86 28.79
CA SER A 233 -0.07 -4.18 27.50
C SER A 233 0.96 -4.63 26.47
N ASP A 234 2.23 -4.81 26.86
CA ASP A 234 3.28 -5.31 25.94
C ASP A 234 2.98 -6.74 25.49
N ARG A 235 2.47 -7.55 26.41
CA ARG A 235 2.07 -8.92 26.13
C ARG A 235 0.92 -9.03 25.17
N GLU A 236 -0.12 -8.20 25.34
CA GLU A 236 -1.26 -8.14 24.45
C GLU A 236 -0.86 -7.65 23.04
N LEU A 237 0.02 -6.64 22.95
CA LEU A 237 0.55 -6.16 21.69
C LEU A 237 1.33 -7.24 20.94
N LEU A 238 2.22 -7.94 21.66
CA LEU A 238 3.00 -9.02 21.07
C LEU A 238 2.10 -10.19 20.64
N TRP A 239 1.11 -10.56 21.45
CA TRP A 239 0.15 -11.61 21.10
C TRP A 239 -0.64 -11.29 19.84
N ARG A 240 -1.12 -10.07 19.74
CA ARG A 240 -1.85 -9.59 18.57
C ARG A 240 -0.96 -9.61 17.31
N ASP A 241 0.28 -9.13 17.41
CA ASP A 241 1.21 -9.14 16.26
C ASP A 241 1.55 -10.56 15.81
N VAL A 242 1.71 -11.51 16.76
CA VAL A 242 1.93 -12.92 16.45
C VAL A 242 0.75 -13.51 15.67
N GLN A 243 -0.47 -13.29 16.17
CA GLN A 243 -1.68 -13.78 15.49
C GLN A 243 -1.84 -13.19 14.09
N GLU A 244 -1.62 -11.89 13.97
CA GLU A 244 -1.74 -11.18 12.70
C GLU A 244 -0.72 -11.65 11.66
N ARG A 245 0.54 -11.78 12.05
CA ARG A 245 1.61 -12.31 11.19
C ARG A 245 1.35 -13.73 10.71
N LEU A 246 0.89 -14.61 11.59
CA LEU A 246 0.54 -15.99 11.22
C LEU A 246 -0.66 -16.01 10.25
N LYS A 247 -1.64 -15.15 10.48
CA LYS A 247 -2.81 -15.00 9.63
C LYS A 247 -2.42 -14.49 8.24
N GLU A 248 -1.59 -13.44 8.18
CA GLU A 248 -1.06 -12.90 6.91
C GLU A 248 -0.31 -13.97 6.11
N LYS A 249 0.56 -14.73 6.77
CA LYS A 249 1.33 -15.81 6.15
C LYS A 249 0.43 -16.88 5.51
N LYS A 250 -0.58 -17.35 6.25
CA LYS A 250 -1.54 -18.34 5.76
C LYS A 250 -2.39 -17.80 4.62
N ALA A 251 -2.93 -16.60 4.79
CA ALA A 251 -3.74 -15.94 3.76
C ALA A 251 -2.96 -15.74 2.46
N LYS A 252 -1.70 -15.31 2.56
CA LYS A 252 -0.82 -15.16 1.40
C LYS A 252 -0.57 -16.50 0.70
N LYS A 253 -0.33 -17.58 1.45
CA LYS A 253 -0.13 -18.91 0.88
C LYS A 253 -1.37 -19.37 0.10
N GLU A 254 -2.56 -19.22 0.67
CA GLU A 254 -3.81 -19.59 0.01
C GLU A 254 -4.07 -18.73 -1.23
N TYR A 255 -3.82 -17.42 -1.12
CA TYR A 255 -3.93 -16.50 -2.24
C TYR A 255 -2.99 -16.88 -3.39
N LEU A 256 -1.71 -17.15 -3.12
CA LEU A 256 -0.74 -17.54 -4.16
C LEU A 256 -1.13 -18.87 -4.83
N SER A 257 -1.64 -19.83 -4.06
CA SER A 257 -2.17 -21.09 -4.61
C SER A 257 -3.37 -20.86 -5.54
N TRP A 258 -4.30 -19.98 -5.12
CA TRP A 258 -5.44 -19.62 -5.93
C TRP A 258 -5.03 -18.87 -7.21
N VAL A 259 -4.09 -17.90 -7.12
CA VAL A 259 -3.54 -17.19 -8.29
C VAL A 259 -2.90 -18.17 -9.27
N SER A 260 -2.12 -19.14 -8.77
CA SER A 260 -1.53 -20.18 -9.60
C SER A 260 -2.60 -20.97 -10.36
N GLY A 261 -3.71 -21.34 -9.71
CA GLY A 261 -4.84 -21.99 -10.36
C GLY A 261 -5.54 -21.09 -11.38
N LEU A 262 -5.73 -19.79 -11.07
CA LEU A 262 -6.35 -18.82 -12.00
C LEU A 262 -5.53 -18.65 -13.28
N MET A 263 -4.20 -18.68 -13.16
CA MET A 263 -3.27 -18.47 -14.28
C MET A 263 -2.87 -19.76 -15.01
N GLN A 264 -3.28 -20.91 -14.49
CA GLN A 264 -2.95 -22.20 -15.10
C GLN A 264 -3.48 -22.31 -16.55
N GLY A 265 -2.61 -22.67 -17.48
CA GLY A 265 -2.94 -22.82 -18.90
C GLY A 265 -3.08 -21.52 -19.68
N LYS A 266 -2.82 -20.37 -19.05
CA LYS A 266 -2.76 -19.07 -19.74
C LYS A 266 -1.33 -18.79 -20.17
N GLU A 267 -1.17 -18.44 -21.45
CA GLU A 267 0.14 -18.24 -22.06
C GLU A 267 0.28 -16.78 -22.52
N MET A 268 1.44 -16.21 -22.24
CA MET A 268 1.87 -14.91 -22.76
C MET A 268 3.08 -15.11 -23.65
N ASN A 269 2.95 -14.81 -24.94
CA ASN A 269 3.99 -14.90 -25.95
C ASN A 269 4.35 -13.50 -26.45
N LEU A 270 5.59 -13.07 -26.24
CA LEU A 270 6.09 -11.77 -26.70
C LEU A 270 6.54 -11.87 -28.16
N ASN A 271 6.25 -10.83 -28.94
CA ASN A 271 6.93 -10.59 -30.21
C ASN A 271 8.30 -9.96 -29.91
N SER A 272 9.36 -10.75 -30.06
CA SER A 272 10.70 -10.36 -29.62
C SER A 272 11.17 -9.04 -30.23
N ASP A 273 10.98 -8.83 -31.52
CA ASP A 273 11.50 -7.64 -32.19
C ASP A 273 10.80 -6.37 -31.70
N VAL A 274 9.46 -6.39 -31.64
CA VAL A 274 8.66 -5.26 -31.15
C VAL A 274 8.88 -5.03 -29.64
N PHE A 275 8.98 -6.12 -28.87
CA PHE A 275 9.18 -6.02 -27.42
C PHE A 275 10.53 -5.41 -27.07
N TYR A 276 11.62 -5.82 -27.71
CA TYR A 276 12.94 -5.29 -27.39
C TYR A 276 13.09 -3.83 -27.85
N ASP A 277 12.52 -3.44 -28.98
CA ASP A 277 12.46 -2.04 -29.42
C ASP A 277 11.67 -1.17 -28.40
N TYR A 278 10.50 -1.64 -28.00
CA TYR A 278 9.73 -1.00 -26.94
C TYR A 278 10.49 -0.90 -25.61
N ALA A 279 11.14 -1.99 -25.18
CA ALA A 279 11.88 -2.03 -23.93
C ALA A 279 13.09 -1.09 -23.94
N GLU A 280 13.78 -0.93 -25.08
CA GLU A 280 14.87 0.04 -25.23
C GLU A 280 14.38 1.46 -24.98
N LYS A 281 13.30 1.88 -25.66
CA LYS A 281 12.70 3.21 -25.51
C LYS A 281 12.11 3.45 -24.11
N ALA A 282 11.38 2.48 -23.59
CA ALA A 282 10.86 2.54 -22.23
C ALA A 282 12.00 2.65 -21.18
N SER A 283 13.14 2.00 -21.40
CA SER A 283 14.28 2.09 -20.51
C SER A 283 14.88 3.49 -20.47
N GLU A 284 15.00 4.15 -21.62
CA GLU A 284 15.49 5.53 -21.69
C GLU A 284 14.63 6.47 -20.86
N TYR A 285 13.31 6.36 -21.00
CA TYR A 285 12.36 7.14 -20.23
C TYR A 285 12.44 6.80 -18.72
N PHE A 286 12.45 5.52 -18.37
CA PHE A 286 12.50 5.06 -16.98
C PHE A 286 13.73 5.60 -16.23
N PHE A 287 14.92 5.44 -16.79
CA PHE A 287 16.16 5.90 -16.13
C PHE A 287 16.29 7.42 -16.11
N LYS A 288 15.76 8.12 -17.11
CA LYS A 288 15.67 9.58 -17.08
C LYS A 288 14.76 10.06 -15.95
N MET A 289 13.58 9.44 -15.80
CA MET A 289 12.62 9.79 -14.73
C MET A 289 13.15 9.44 -13.33
N ASP A 290 13.85 8.30 -13.17
CA ASP A 290 14.47 7.93 -11.89
C ASP A 290 15.53 8.96 -11.46
N SER A 291 16.32 9.45 -12.40
CA SER A 291 17.28 10.53 -12.15
C SER A 291 16.61 11.85 -11.73
N ILE A 292 15.53 12.22 -12.42
CA ILE A 292 14.75 13.41 -12.08
C ILE A 292 14.11 13.26 -10.70
N LYS A 293 13.50 12.11 -10.40
CA LYS A 293 12.90 11.81 -9.08
C LYS A 293 13.91 11.92 -7.95
N LYS A 294 15.13 11.40 -8.13
CA LYS A 294 16.20 11.51 -7.13
C LYS A 294 16.60 12.96 -6.86
N ASN A 295 16.72 13.77 -7.92
CA ASN A 295 17.05 15.19 -7.80
C ASN A 295 15.90 15.99 -7.16
N MET A 296 14.65 15.64 -7.46
CA MET A 296 13.47 16.30 -6.94
C MET A 296 13.09 15.86 -5.53
N LEU A 297 13.45 14.64 -5.10
CA LEU A 297 13.19 14.18 -3.73
C LEU A 297 13.81 15.09 -2.67
N ASN A 298 14.93 15.73 -3.00
CA ASN A 298 15.58 16.71 -2.14
C ASN A 298 14.92 18.10 -2.17
N GLN A 299 14.11 18.40 -3.19
CA GLN A 299 13.36 19.65 -3.32
C GLN A 299 11.87 19.51 -3.00
N ALA A 300 11.33 18.31 -3.10
CA ALA A 300 9.91 18.01 -3.25
C ALA A 300 9.19 17.54 -1.97
N LEU A 301 9.77 17.73 -0.78
CA LEU A 301 8.99 17.52 0.46
C LEU A 301 7.81 18.48 0.60
N TRP A 302 7.71 19.48 -0.28
CA TRP A 302 6.67 20.50 -0.25
C TRP A 302 6.06 20.83 -1.63
N ASP A 303 6.62 20.31 -2.73
CA ASP A 303 6.03 20.39 -4.06
C ASP A 303 5.31 19.07 -4.36
N ASP A 304 3.98 19.13 -4.43
CA ASP A 304 3.11 18.03 -4.87
C ASP A 304 3.29 17.79 -6.38
N ILE A 305 4.47 17.35 -6.78
CA ILE A 305 4.68 16.88 -8.13
C ILE A 305 4.21 15.44 -8.16
N GLU A 306 2.96 15.22 -8.52
CA GLU A 306 2.55 13.93 -9.03
C GLU A 306 3.28 13.70 -10.33
N PHE A 307 4.26 12.80 -10.29
CA PHE A 307 4.79 12.26 -11.52
C PHE A 307 3.69 11.40 -12.15
N ASP A 308 3.33 11.69 -13.37
CA ASP A 308 2.66 10.71 -14.22
C ASP A 308 3.66 9.56 -14.46
N THR A 309 3.59 8.57 -13.55
CA THR A 309 4.46 7.39 -13.59
C THR A 309 3.80 6.23 -14.28
N ASN A 310 2.61 6.45 -14.84
CA ASN A 310 1.74 5.38 -15.27
C ASN A 310 1.97 4.96 -16.72
N SER A 311 2.69 5.76 -17.51
CA SER A 311 3.03 5.38 -18.88
C SER A 311 4.49 5.69 -19.20
N PHE A 312 5.11 4.83 -20.01
CA PHE A 312 6.33 5.21 -20.69
C PHE A 312 5.92 6.04 -21.88
N ASN A 313 6.41 7.28 -21.98
CA ASN A 313 6.09 8.15 -23.12
C ASN A 313 6.88 7.72 -24.38
N VAL A 314 6.56 6.52 -24.88
CA VAL A 314 7.14 5.92 -26.11
C VAL A 314 6.25 6.13 -27.33
N ASP A 315 5.14 6.87 -27.18
CA ASP A 315 4.05 6.98 -28.13
C ASP A 315 4.44 7.40 -29.55
N ASN A 316 5.57 8.06 -29.73
CA ASN A 316 6.01 8.55 -31.03
C ASN A 316 7.26 7.83 -31.57
N GLU A 317 7.80 6.85 -30.83
CA GLU A 317 9.06 6.23 -31.13
C GLU A 317 8.95 4.75 -31.55
N VAL A 318 7.79 4.12 -31.29
CA VAL A 318 7.49 2.73 -31.65
C VAL A 318 6.16 2.70 -32.40
N ASP A 319 6.04 1.80 -33.38
CA ASP A 319 4.79 1.60 -34.13
C ASP A 319 3.67 1.11 -33.17
N LYS A 320 2.71 1.97 -32.92
CA LYS A 320 1.57 1.74 -32.04
C LYS A 320 0.73 0.53 -32.44
N ASN A 321 0.63 0.25 -33.73
CA ASN A 321 -0.18 -0.83 -34.28
C ASN A 321 0.57 -2.18 -34.33
N ALA A 322 1.87 -2.18 -34.04
CA ALA A 322 2.65 -3.41 -34.02
C ALA A 322 2.21 -4.31 -32.86
N THR A 323 2.02 -5.61 -33.13
CA THR A 323 1.69 -6.59 -32.11
C THR A 323 2.89 -6.82 -31.21
N ILE A 324 2.80 -6.44 -29.92
CA ILE A 324 3.86 -6.59 -28.94
C ILE A 324 3.79 -7.94 -28.20
N LEU A 325 2.57 -8.45 -27.98
CA LEU A 325 2.38 -9.75 -27.33
C LEU A 325 1.06 -10.41 -27.73
N ASN A 326 1.01 -11.72 -27.56
CA ASN A 326 -0.23 -12.50 -27.61
C ASN A 326 -0.50 -13.08 -26.21
N TYR A 327 -1.71 -12.90 -25.73
CA TYR A 327 -2.14 -13.44 -24.45
C TYR A 327 -3.41 -14.25 -24.62
N ASN A 328 -3.34 -15.53 -24.32
CA ASN A 328 -4.48 -16.47 -24.36
C ASN A 328 -5.30 -16.44 -25.68
N GLY A 329 -4.60 -16.19 -26.80
CA GLY A 329 -5.20 -16.12 -28.14
C GLY A 329 -5.54 -14.68 -28.62
N ASP A 330 -5.57 -13.70 -27.73
CA ASP A 330 -5.76 -12.30 -28.07
C ASP A 330 -4.43 -11.62 -28.37
N SER A 331 -4.36 -10.87 -29.47
CA SER A 331 -3.18 -10.08 -29.82
C SER A 331 -3.28 -8.69 -29.23
N TRP A 332 -2.23 -8.26 -28.55
CA TRP A 332 -2.11 -6.90 -27.99
C TRP A 332 -1.10 -6.12 -28.84
N THR A 333 -1.51 -4.95 -29.27
CA THR A 333 -0.64 -3.96 -29.91
C THR A 333 0.14 -3.17 -28.85
N VAL A 334 1.12 -2.38 -29.29
CA VAL A 334 1.82 -1.42 -28.42
C VAL A 334 0.82 -0.43 -27.81
N GLU A 335 -0.19 0.01 -28.59
CA GLU A 335 -1.24 0.91 -28.09
C GLU A 335 -2.09 0.25 -27.03
N ASP A 336 -2.51 -1.02 -27.21
CA ASP A 336 -3.25 -1.76 -26.19
C ASP A 336 -2.46 -1.88 -24.88
N LEU A 337 -1.15 -2.13 -24.96
CA LEU A 337 -0.30 -2.15 -23.78
C LEU A 337 -0.23 -0.78 -23.10
N ASN A 338 -0.02 0.30 -23.86
CA ASN A 338 0.05 1.65 -23.32
C ASN A 338 -1.29 2.06 -22.67
N ASP A 339 -2.42 1.69 -23.26
CA ASP A 339 -3.74 1.92 -22.67
C ASP A 339 -3.89 1.20 -21.32
N GLN A 340 -3.42 -0.04 -21.22
CA GLN A 340 -3.41 -0.73 -19.91
C GLN A 340 -2.50 -0.03 -18.90
N LEU A 341 -1.37 0.52 -19.33
CA LEU A 341 -0.44 1.21 -18.44
C LEU A 341 -0.97 2.53 -17.88
N ARG A 342 -1.93 3.18 -18.54
CA ARG A 342 -2.57 4.40 -18.04
C ARG A 342 -3.32 4.18 -16.72
N PHE A 343 -3.93 3.00 -16.52
CA PHE A 343 -4.64 2.69 -15.28
C PHE A 343 -3.95 1.64 -14.41
N HIS A 344 -3.02 0.84 -14.94
CA HIS A 344 -2.26 -0.14 -14.20
C HIS A 344 -0.75 0.14 -14.31
N PRO A 345 -0.19 0.97 -13.41
CA PRO A 345 1.24 1.23 -13.47
C PRO A 345 2.02 -0.07 -13.26
N LEU A 346 3.07 -0.27 -14.08
CA LEU A 346 3.96 -1.41 -13.93
C LEU A 346 4.70 -1.36 -12.61
N VAL A 347 4.70 -2.48 -11.91
CA VAL A 347 5.47 -2.66 -10.68
C VAL A 347 6.63 -3.61 -10.97
N PHE A 348 7.84 -3.06 -10.98
CA PHE A 348 9.04 -3.86 -11.18
C PHE A 348 9.37 -4.66 -9.91
N ARG A 349 9.72 -5.93 -10.09
CA ARG A 349 10.11 -6.81 -8.98
C ARG A 349 11.44 -6.40 -8.35
N LYS A 350 12.31 -5.79 -9.14
CA LYS A 350 13.62 -5.29 -8.72
C LYS A 350 13.61 -3.76 -8.68
N ARG A 351 13.97 -3.18 -7.53
CA ARG A 351 13.98 -1.71 -7.34
C ARG A 351 15.20 -1.04 -7.95
N LYS A 352 16.36 -1.69 -7.83
CA LYS A 352 17.61 -1.23 -8.43
C LYS A 352 17.96 -2.19 -9.54
N MET A 353 17.93 -1.72 -10.77
CA MET A 353 18.28 -2.50 -11.94
C MET A 353 19.19 -1.69 -12.88
N SER A 354 20.00 -2.39 -13.64
CA SER A 354 20.79 -1.82 -14.73
C SER A 354 19.96 -1.75 -16.01
N ARG A 355 20.42 -0.99 -17.01
CA ARG A 355 19.76 -0.95 -18.32
C ARG A 355 19.70 -2.32 -18.99
N GLY A 356 20.71 -3.16 -18.80
CA GLY A 356 20.74 -4.53 -19.37
C GLY A 356 19.72 -5.47 -18.73
N GLU A 357 19.32 -5.22 -17.48
CA GLU A 357 18.30 -6.01 -16.77
C GLU A 357 16.87 -5.52 -17.04
N PHE A 358 16.72 -4.30 -17.56
CA PHE A 358 15.43 -3.69 -17.76
C PHE A 358 14.46 -4.49 -18.62
N PRO A 359 14.84 -5.06 -19.80
CA PRO A 359 13.92 -5.83 -20.62
C PRO A 359 13.34 -7.04 -19.89
N GLU A 360 14.13 -7.77 -19.11
CA GLU A 360 13.64 -8.90 -18.34
C GLU A 360 12.71 -8.45 -17.21
N GLN A 361 13.04 -7.36 -16.51
CA GLN A 361 12.17 -6.80 -15.47
C GLN A 361 10.87 -6.26 -16.07
N LEU A 362 10.91 -5.66 -17.24
CA LEU A 362 9.72 -5.22 -17.98
C LEU A 362 8.83 -6.41 -18.34
N ARG A 363 9.40 -7.50 -18.87
CA ARG A 363 8.68 -8.73 -19.18
C ARG A 363 7.95 -9.28 -17.95
N LEU A 364 8.63 -9.32 -16.80
CA LEU A 364 8.05 -9.79 -15.54
C LEU A 364 6.95 -8.85 -15.04
N ALA A 365 7.14 -7.54 -15.20
CA ALA A 365 6.13 -6.54 -14.81
C ALA A 365 4.87 -6.63 -15.69
N ILE A 366 5.01 -6.88 -16.99
CA ILE A 366 3.87 -7.14 -17.90
C ILE A 366 3.15 -8.43 -17.50
N ALA A 367 3.86 -9.48 -17.14
CA ALA A 367 3.23 -10.71 -16.64
C ALA A 367 2.45 -10.48 -15.34
N ASP A 368 2.98 -9.65 -14.43
CA ASP A 368 2.27 -9.26 -13.21
C ASP A 368 1.06 -8.36 -13.51
N LEU A 369 1.13 -7.46 -14.51
CA LEU A 369 0.01 -6.67 -15.00
C LEU A 369 -1.13 -7.57 -15.51
N ILE A 370 -0.80 -8.55 -16.38
CA ILE A 370 -1.78 -9.51 -16.91
C ILE A 370 -2.45 -10.30 -15.77
N ARG A 371 -1.67 -10.78 -14.81
CA ARG A 371 -2.21 -11.42 -13.60
C ARG A 371 -3.20 -10.50 -12.88
N ASP A 372 -2.86 -9.24 -12.68
CA ASP A 372 -3.70 -8.28 -11.98
C ASP A 372 -4.98 -7.95 -12.76
N ILE A 373 -4.92 -7.93 -14.10
CA ILE A 373 -6.11 -7.82 -14.96
C ILE A 373 -7.05 -9.01 -14.75
N GLU A 374 -6.52 -10.22 -14.72
CA GLU A 374 -7.34 -11.43 -14.50
C GLU A 374 -7.99 -11.45 -13.11
N ILE A 375 -7.27 -10.99 -12.08
CA ILE A 375 -7.83 -10.84 -10.74
C ILE A 375 -8.90 -9.74 -10.72
N THR A 376 -8.68 -8.63 -11.42
CA THR A 376 -9.67 -7.54 -11.55
C THR A 376 -10.97 -8.01 -12.20
N LYS A 377 -10.90 -8.87 -13.23
CA LYS A 377 -12.10 -9.53 -13.81
C LYS A 377 -12.89 -10.30 -12.75
N GLN A 378 -12.20 -11.01 -11.84
CA GLN A 378 -12.86 -11.71 -10.72
C GLN A 378 -13.48 -10.72 -9.72
N CYS A 379 -12.85 -9.56 -9.50
CA CYS A 379 -13.42 -8.53 -8.63
C CYS A 379 -14.73 -7.96 -9.22
N TYR A 380 -14.74 -7.63 -10.51
CA TYR A 380 -15.96 -7.18 -11.19
C TYR A 380 -17.07 -8.23 -11.16
N SER A 381 -16.75 -9.50 -11.41
CA SER A 381 -17.74 -10.59 -11.36
C SER A 381 -18.40 -10.78 -10.00
N LYS A 382 -17.75 -10.29 -8.93
CA LYS A 382 -18.25 -10.32 -7.55
C LYS A 382 -18.93 -9.01 -7.13
N GLY A 383 -19.00 -8.01 -8.00
CA GLY A 383 -19.59 -6.70 -7.70
C GLY A 383 -18.77 -5.84 -6.73
N TYR A 384 -17.45 -6.05 -6.65
CA TYR A 384 -16.60 -5.27 -5.75
C TYR A 384 -16.39 -3.83 -6.23
N ASP A 385 -16.67 -3.55 -7.49
CA ASP A 385 -16.64 -2.20 -8.07
C ASP A 385 -17.67 -1.24 -7.44
N THR A 386 -18.79 -1.77 -6.95
CA THR A 386 -19.84 -0.99 -6.27
C THR A 386 -19.79 -1.11 -4.75
N HIS A 387 -18.77 -1.74 -4.20
CA HIS A 387 -18.65 -1.87 -2.76
C HIS A 387 -18.27 -0.51 -2.13
N TRP A 388 -18.99 -0.13 -1.07
CA TRP A 388 -18.86 1.17 -0.42
C TRP A 388 -17.40 1.56 -0.09
N SER A 389 -16.57 0.63 0.38
CA SER A 389 -15.18 0.92 0.73
C SER A 389 -14.30 1.20 -0.51
N VAL A 390 -14.65 0.64 -1.67
CA VAL A 390 -13.99 0.91 -2.95
C VAL A 390 -14.41 2.27 -3.48
N GLU A 391 -15.69 2.60 -3.35
CA GLU A 391 -16.21 3.91 -3.73
C GLU A 391 -15.61 5.02 -2.88
N LEU A 392 -15.52 4.85 -1.55
CA LEU A 392 -14.85 5.80 -0.67
C LEU A 392 -13.37 5.99 -1.01
N ASN A 393 -12.65 4.89 -1.26
CA ASN A 393 -11.25 4.97 -1.68
C ASN A 393 -11.12 5.78 -2.99
N THR A 394 -12.00 5.54 -3.95
CA THR A 394 -12.02 6.27 -5.22
C THR A 394 -12.35 7.75 -5.00
N ALA A 395 -13.32 8.06 -4.15
CA ALA A 395 -13.67 9.44 -3.77
C ALA A 395 -12.50 10.17 -3.08
N MET A 396 -11.74 9.47 -2.24
CA MET A 396 -10.54 10.01 -1.61
C MET A 396 -9.52 10.48 -2.65
N TRP A 397 -9.24 9.66 -3.68
CA TRP A 397 -8.30 10.02 -4.75
C TRP A 397 -8.83 11.18 -5.61
N LYS A 398 -10.12 11.17 -5.97
CA LYS A 398 -10.76 12.28 -6.71
C LYS A 398 -10.73 13.59 -5.91
N GLY A 399 -11.04 13.53 -4.62
CA GLY A 399 -11.00 14.68 -3.72
C GLY A 399 -9.60 15.27 -3.62
N SER A 400 -8.58 14.43 -3.43
CA SER A 400 -7.18 14.86 -3.40
C SER A 400 -6.76 15.53 -4.72
N SER A 401 -7.12 14.95 -5.88
CA SER A 401 -6.82 15.52 -7.19
C SER A 401 -7.48 16.90 -7.37
N ASN A 402 -8.75 17.05 -7.01
CA ASN A 402 -9.45 18.34 -7.08
C ASN A 402 -8.79 19.38 -6.14
N SER A 403 -8.43 18.98 -4.93
CA SER A 403 -7.68 19.85 -4.01
C SER A 403 -6.37 20.32 -4.64
N LYS A 404 -5.59 19.43 -5.24
CA LYS A 404 -4.33 19.77 -5.92
C LYS A 404 -4.55 20.74 -7.08
N LYS A 405 -5.57 20.55 -7.90
CA LYS A 405 -5.94 21.51 -8.97
C LYS A 405 -6.22 22.90 -8.41
N TYR A 406 -6.95 22.99 -7.28
CA TYR A 406 -7.20 24.24 -6.57
C TYR A 406 -5.89 24.89 -6.11
N LEU A 407 -5.03 24.12 -5.46
CA LEU A 407 -3.74 24.60 -4.93
C LEU A 407 -2.79 25.05 -6.04
N SER A 408 -2.69 24.30 -7.13
CA SER A 408 -1.88 24.64 -8.29
C SER A 408 -2.31 26.01 -8.87
N ARG A 409 -3.62 26.24 -8.96
CA ARG A 409 -4.15 27.56 -9.39
C ARG A 409 -3.80 28.67 -8.41
N LEU A 410 -3.77 28.41 -7.10
CA LEU A 410 -3.35 29.41 -6.12
C LEU A 410 -1.85 29.69 -6.22
N ARG A 411 -1.02 28.66 -6.37
CA ARG A 411 0.44 28.79 -6.52
C ARG A 411 0.82 29.57 -7.78
N SER A 412 0.16 29.29 -8.92
CA SER A 412 0.44 29.99 -10.16
C SER A 412 0.22 31.51 -10.07
N LYS A 413 -0.72 31.95 -9.21
CA LYS A 413 -1.01 33.35 -8.93
C LYS A 413 -0.06 33.97 -7.90
N ASN A 414 0.66 33.17 -7.11
CA ASN A 414 1.47 33.60 -5.98
C ASN A 414 2.91 33.08 -6.08
N LYS A 415 3.57 33.36 -7.21
CA LYS A 415 4.93 32.89 -7.53
C LYS A 415 6.06 33.32 -6.56
N LYS A 416 5.78 34.16 -5.56
CA LYS A 416 6.73 34.63 -4.54
C LYS A 416 6.89 33.67 -3.35
N ILE A 417 6.09 32.60 -3.28
CA ILE A 417 6.13 31.62 -2.20
C ILE A 417 7.18 30.58 -2.56
N GLU A 418 8.28 30.53 -1.78
CA GLU A 418 9.47 29.74 -2.11
C GLU A 418 9.68 28.54 -1.17
N ASN A 419 8.97 28.49 -0.03
CA ASN A 419 9.14 27.43 0.95
C ASN A 419 7.84 27.09 1.70
N GLN A 420 7.87 25.99 2.43
CA GLN A 420 6.72 25.46 3.16
C GLN A 420 6.19 26.41 4.24
N GLU A 421 7.06 27.14 4.94
CA GLU A 421 6.65 28.08 5.99
C GLU A 421 5.86 29.26 5.41
N GLN A 422 6.35 29.83 4.31
CA GLN A 422 5.62 30.88 3.57
C GLN A 422 4.29 30.35 3.00
N TRP A 423 4.28 29.10 2.54
CA TRP A 423 3.07 28.45 2.06
C TRP A 423 2.03 28.31 3.17
N LEU A 424 2.41 27.80 4.34
CA LEU A 424 1.50 27.68 5.49
C LEU A 424 1.02 29.04 5.99
N THR A 425 1.90 30.06 6.03
CA THR A 425 1.52 31.44 6.39
C THR A 425 0.47 31.99 5.44
N PHE A 426 0.55 31.65 4.14
CA PHE A 426 -0.43 32.02 3.13
C PHE A 426 -1.72 31.21 3.22
N MET A 427 -1.63 29.90 3.50
CA MET A 427 -2.77 28.98 3.46
C MET A 427 -3.59 28.96 4.75
N ASN A 428 -2.99 29.09 5.94
CA ASN A 428 -3.71 29.07 7.22
C ASN A 428 -4.96 29.97 7.22
N PRO A 429 -4.86 31.29 6.92
CA PRO A 429 -6.04 32.15 6.94
C PRO A 429 -7.07 31.82 5.86
N LYS A 430 -6.65 31.17 4.74
CA LYS A 430 -7.58 30.73 3.71
C LYS A 430 -8.37 29.51 4.15
N ILE A 431 -7.70 28.55 4.80
CA ILE A 431 -8.36 27.39 5.35
C ILE A 431 -9.30 27.81 6.48
N ASP A 432 -8.89 28.72 7.36
CA ASP A 432 -9.75 29.28 8.42
C ASP A 432 -11.02 29.90 7.81
N SER A 433 -10.87 30.71 6.76
CA SER A 433 -12.02 31.32 6.07
C SER A 433 -12.95 30.28 5.43
N LEU A 434 -12.41 29.18 4.88
CA LEU A 434 -13.22 28.10 4.33
C LEU A 434 -13.94 27.33 5.46
N GLN A 435 -13.26 27.06 6.56
CA GLN A 435 -13.85 26.40 7.72
C GLN A 435 -15.00 27.22 8.31
N GLU A 436 -14.84 28.55 8.39
CA GLU A 436 -15.90 29.44 8.84
C GLU A 436 -17.09 29.43 7.85
N ALA A 437 -16.81 29.57 6.54
CA ALA A 437 -17.84 29.58 5.50
C ALA A 437 -18.67 28.30 5.44
N TYR A 438 -18.03 27.16 5.69
CA TYR A 438 -18.66 25.82 5.68
C TYR A 438 -18.99 25.27 7.08
N SER A 439 -18.88 26.07 8.14
CA SER A 439 -19.05 25.60 9.53
C SER A 439 -20.38 24.90 9.79
N ASN A 440 -21.45 25.29 9.08
CA ASN A 440 -22.75 24.64 9.16
C ASN A 440 -22.81 23.25 8.50
N ASP A 441 -21.92 22.97 7.57
CA ASP A 441 -21.85 21.75 6.79
C ASP A 441 -20.72 20.82 7.28
N ILE A 442 -19.95 21.24 8.30
CA ILE A 442 -18.90 20.44 8.91
C ILE A 442 -19.41 19.83 10.21
N GLU A 443 -19.26 18.51 10.31
CA GLU A 443 -19.54 17.75 11.52
C GLU A 443 -18.31 16.92 11.90
N ILE A 444 -17.90 16.91 13.17
CA ILE A 444 -16.71 16.19 13.66
C ILE A 444 -17.08 15.29 14.83
N ASN A 445 -16.70 14.02 14.75
CA ASN A 445 -16.85 13.03 15.82
C ASN A 445 -15.63 13.07 16.73
N MET A 446 -15.65 13.96 17.73
CA MET A 446 -14.54 14.11 18.66
C MET A 446 -14.38 12.90 19.57
N ASP A 447 -15.46 12.22 19.96
CA ASP A 447 -15.42 11.02 20.80
C ASP A 447 -14.70 9.85 20.08
N ALA A 448 -14.94 9.70 18.78
CA ALA A 448 -14.23 8.74 17.97
C ALA A 448 -12.78 9.16 17.75
N PHE A 449 -12.52 10.46 17.51
CA PHE A 449 -11.18 10.99 17.30
C PHE A 449 -10.23 10.72 18.49
N GLU A 450 -10.72 10.93 19.71
CA GLU A 450 -9.93 10.73 20.93
C GLU A 450 -9.52 9.28 21.15
N LYS A 451 -10.32 8.35 20.67
CA LYS A 451 -10.05 6.90 20.77
C LYS A 451 -9.04 6.41 19.74
N ILE A 452 -8.73 7.19 18.71
CA ILE A 452 -7.78 6.78 17.66
C ILE A 452 -6.37 6.72 18.22
N LYS A 453 -5.75 5.55 18.06
CA LYS A 453 -4.33 5.32 18.31
C LYS A 453 -3.68 4.98 16.97
N LEU A 454 -2.65 5.74 16.62
CA LEU A 454 -1.83 5.41 15.46
C LEU A 454 -0.81 4.33 15.85
N THR A 455 -0.56 3.41 14.94
CA THR A 455 0.29 2.24 15.22
C THR A 455 1.76 2.51 14.92
N SER A 456 2.07 3.50 14.08
CA SER A 456 3.43 3.89 13.73
C SER A 456 3.53 5.39 13.55
N THR A 457 4.65 5.93 14.03
CA THR A 457 5.07 7.30 13.73
C THR A 457 5.95 7.36 12.50
N ASP A 458 6.50 6.21 12.09
CA ASP A 458 7.26 6.05 10.86
C ASP A 458 6.34 5.63 9.74
N MET A 459 6.30 6.43 8.70
CA MET A 459 5.45 6.23 7.56
C MET A 459 5.82 4.96 6.83
N MET A 460 4.99 3.94 6.98
CA MET A 460 5.18 2.64 6.37
C MET A 460 4.84 2.69 4.89
N VAL A 461 5.78 3.17 4.09
CA VAL A 461 5.67 3.15 2.63
C VAL A 461 5.83 1.72 2.09
N ILE A 462 6.45 0.81 2.87
CA ILE A 462 6.74 -0.56 2.44
C ILE A 462 5.94 -1.54 3.26
N GLN A 463 4.93 -2.14 2.66
CA GLN A 463 4.16 -3.23 3.22
C GLN A 463 4.67 -4.55 2.64
N ARG A 464 5.56 -5.21 3.39
CA ARG A 464 6.06 -6.52 2.99
C ARG A 464 5.03 -7.59 3.33
N GLY A 465 4.88 -8.54 2.43
CA GLY A 465 4.04 -9.72 2.68
C GLY A 465 2.57 -9.60 2.25
N VAL A 466 2.11 -8.43 1.85
CA VAL A 466 0.76 -8.26 1.27
C VAL A 466 0.85 -8.15 -0.26
N PRO A 467 -0.06 -8.79 -1.00
CA PRO A 467 -0.03 -8.75 -2.46
C PRO A 467 -0.37 -7.37 -3.03
N TYR A 468 -1.20 -6.60 -2.32
CA TYR A 468 -1.63 -5.26 -2.73
C TYR A 468 -1.41 -4.28 -1.58
N PRO A 469 -0.36 -3.44 -1.64
CA PRO A 469 -0.09 -2.45 -0.60
C PRO A 469 -1.19 -1.38 -0.53
N ILE A 470 -1.41 -0.84 0.66
CA ILE A 470 -2.29 0.31 0.85
C ILE A 470 -1.60 1.53 0.23
N LEU A 471 -2.23 2.11 -0.76
CA LEU A 471 -1.83 3.37 -1.35
C LEU A 471 -2.83 4.45 -0.96
N VAL A 472 -2.31 5.61 -0.66
CA VAL A 472 -3.09 6.81 -0.34
C VAL A 472 -2.51 8.01 -1.09
N PRO A 473 -3.29 9.06 -1.35
CA PRO A 473 -2.76 10.33 -1.87
C PRO A 473 -1.69 10.90 -0.93
N SER A 474 -0.80 11.74 -1.44
CA SER A 474 0.15 12.50 -0.63
C SER A 474 -0.56 13.29 0.48
N PHE A 475 0.14 13.54 1.58
CA PHE A 475 -0.42 14.32 2.69
C PHE A 475 -0.66 15.77 2.25
N PRO A 476 -1.87 16.34 2.45
CA PRO A 476 -2.16 17.71 2.06
C PRO A 476 -1.53 18.71 3.04
N ILE A 477 -0.52 19.45 2.60
CA ILE A 477 0.12 20.51 3.40
C ILE A 477 -0.70 21.80 3.26
N LEU A 478 -1.78 21.89 4.04
CA LEU A 478 -2.76 22.98 3.93
C LEU A 478 -2.79 23.89 5.15
N THR A 479 -2.58 23.34 6.34
CA THR A 479 -2.61 24.07 7.59
C THR A 479 -1.67 23.49 8.63
N SER A 480 -1.18 24.32 9.52
CA SER A 480 -0.50 23.94 10.76
C SER A 480 -1.38 24.19 11.99
N ASP A 481 -2.63 24.61 11.80
CA ASP A 481 -3.58 24.85 12.88
C ASP A 481 -4.13 23.52 13.43
N ASN A 482 -4.29 23.45 14.73
CA ASN A 482 -4.83 22.31 15.46
C ASN A 482 -6.24 22.55 16.03
N ARG A 483 -6.93 23.63 15.65
CA ARG A 483 -8.31 23.90 16.07
C ARG A 483 -9.27 22.98 15.33
N LEU A 484 -10.26 22.43 16.04
CA LEU A 484 -11.36 21.62 15.50
C LEU A 484 -12.72 22.07 16.06
N ASP A 485 -12.81 23.36 16.45
CA ASP A 485 -13.97 23.96 17.12
C ASP A 485 -14.89 24.76 16.17
N TYR A 486 -14.69 24.63 14.87
CA TYR A 486 -15.41 25.34 13.82
C TYR A 486 -16.59 24.54 13.23
N GLY A 487 -16.78 23.29 13.61
CA GLY A 487 -17.86 22.42 13.11
C GLY A 487 -18.87 22.05 14.22
N LYS A 488 -19.90 21.29 13.83
CA LYS A 488 -20.86 20.69 14.74
C LYS A 488 -20.31 19.36 15.26
N SER A 489 -20.71 18.94 16.45
CA SER A 489 -20.41 17.61 16.97
C SER A 489 -21.35 16.59 16.32
N ILE A 490 -20.82 15.44 15.89
CA ILE A 490 -21.63 14.25 15.58
C ILE A 490 -22.02 13.63 16.92
N ASN A 491 -23.31 13.60 17.22
CA ASN A 491 -23.88 13.01 18.43
C ASN A 491 -24.16 11.52 18.23
#